data_c783c04a630b6e6f8873299b0b2d9fe4
#
_entry.id   c783c04a630b6e6f8873299b0b2d9fe4
#
_cell.length_a   1.000
_cell.length_b   1.000
_cell.length_c   1.000
_cell.angle_alpha   90.00
_cell.angle_beta   90.00
_cell.angle_gamma   90.00
#
_symmetry.space_group_name_H-M   'P 1'
#
loop_
_entity.id
_entity.type
_entity.pdbx_description
1 polymer ?
#
loop_
_entity_poly.entity_id
_entity_poly.type
_entity_poly.pdbx_seq_one_letter_code
_entity_poly.pdbx_strand_id
1 'polypeptide(L)'
;MESSRRQQAQADLGMDFAKEDQKREAALAKEQARADKKAAKREKMMNMPSYRLMVGTAKYMDKWFLDPILGFILPVGIGDALTSVFAFPFIYYSLCVVKSIPLTLAVIYNILMDVLIGAIPFYIGDVLDVFKRSYVENLRLVTGYIEDDKEIINKVN
;
A
#
# COMPACT_ATOMS: atom_id res chain seq x y z
N MET A 1 -32.13 -53.03 -27.15
CA MET A 1 -32.25 -52.39 -25.81
C MET A 1 -30.92 -51.91 -25.23
N GLU A 2 -29.80 -52.58 -25.45
CA GLU A 2 -28.48 -52.25 -24.88
C GLU A 2 -27.83 -51.01 -25.55
N SER A 3 -28.04 -50.82 -26.84
CA SER A 3 -27.53 -49.63 -27.57
C SER A 3 -28.17 -48.31 -27.12
N SER A 4 -29.45 -48.36 -26.78
CA SER A 4 -30.20 -47.17 -26.31
C SER A 4 -29.73 -46.71 -24.91
N ARG A 5 -29.42 -47.68 -24.05
CA ARG A 5 -28.86 -47.35 -22.70
C ARG A 5 -27.46 -46.75 -22.75
N ARG A 6 -26.61 -47.20 -23.66
CA ARG A 6 -25.26 -46.66 -23.86
C ARG A 6 -25.30 -45.25 -24.41
N GLN A 7 -26.22 -45.00 -25.37
CA GLN A 7 -26.44 -43.63 -25.92
C GLN A 7 -26.95 -42.65 -24.87
N GLN A 8 -27.89 -43.08 -24.03
CA GLN A 8 -28.36 -42.25 -22.90
C GLN A 8 -27.25 -41.95 -21.88
N ALA A 9 -26.47 -42.95 -21.49
CA ALA A 9 -25.35 -42.75 -20.55
C ALA A 9 -24.28 -41.81 -21.11
N GLN A 10 -23.97 -41.87 -22.41
CA GLN A 10 -23.06 -40.95 -23.09
C GLN A 10 -23.63 -39.52 -23.18
N ALA A 11 -24.92 -39.36 -23.41
CA ALA A 11 -25.57 -38.07 -23.41
C ALA A 11 -25.62 -37.44 -22.02
N ASP A 12 -25.90 -38.24 -21.00
CA ASP A 12 -25.90 -37.77 -19.61
C ASP A 12 -24.50 -37.35 -19.15
N LEU A 13 -23.46 -38.14 -19.52
CA LEU A 13 -22.06 -37.78 -19.25
C LEU A 13 -21.64 -36.49 -19.95
N GLY A 14 -22.06 -36.34 -21.22
CA GLY A 14 -21.80 -35.11 -21.96
C GLY A 14 -22.48 -33.85 -21.36
N MET A 15 -23.71 -34.03 -20.85
CA MET A 15 -24.41 -32.93 -20.15
C MET A 15 -23.74 -32.56 -18.81
N ASP A 16 -23.17 -33.54 -18.07
CA ASP A 16 -22.47 -33.26 -16.83
C ASP A 16 -21.16 -32.53 -17.09
N PHE A 17 -20.40 -32.91 -18.08
CA PHE A 17 -19.17 -32.15 -18.48
C PHE A 17 -19.53 -30.73 -18.94
N ALA A 18 -20.54 -30.54 -19.73
CA ALA A 18 -20.96 -29.21 -20.18
C ALA A 18 -21.40 -28.31 -19.03
N LYS A 19 -22.08 -28.86 -18.02
CA LYS A 19 -22.46 -28.14 -16.80
C LYS A 19 -21.23 -27.78 -15.95
N GLU A 20 -20.24 -28.64 -15.89
CA GLU A 20 -19.00 -28.41 -15.16
C GLU A 20 -18.16 -27.33 -15.83
N ASP A 21 -18.06 -27.35 -17.15
CA ASP A 21 -17.38 -26.31 -17.92
C ASP A 21 -18.06 -24.94 -17.76
N GLN A 22 -19.40 -24.90 -17.85
CA GLN A 22 -20.17 -23.66 -17.60
C GLN A 22 -19.92 -23.12 -16.16
N LYS A 23 -19.85 -23.99 -15.16
CA LYS A 23 -19.53 -23.58 -13.77
C LYS A 23 -18.11 -23.02 -13.65
N ARG A 24 -17.14 -23.64 -14.34
CA ARG A 24 -15.76 -23.18 -14.39
C ARG A 24 -15.64 -21.82 -15.07
N GLU A 25 -16.28 -21.66 -16.22
CA GLU A 25 -16.31 -20.38 -16.95
C GLU A 25 -16.98 -19.28 -16.11
N ALA A 26 -18.11 -19.57 -15.47
CA ALA A 26 -18.78 -18.62 -14.59
C ALA A 26 -17.92 -18.26 -13.36
N ALA A 27 -17.15 -19.20 -12.81
CA ALA A 27 -16.22 -18.96 -11.70
C ALA A 27 -15.06 -18.06 -12.15
N LEU A 28 -14.46 -18.34 -13.31
CA LEU A 28 -13.38 -17.54 -13.90
C LEU A 28 -13.86 -16.11 -14.22
N ALA A 29 -15.03 -15.97 -14.84
CA ALA A 29 -15.62 -14.66 -15.13
C ALA A 29 -15.88 -13.85 -13.84
N LYS A 30 -16.30 -14.50 -12.77
CA LYS A 30 -16.52 -13.88 -11.46
C LYS A 30 -15.22 -13.45 -10.81
N GLU A 31 -14.16 -14.23 -10.96
CA GLU A 31 -12.83 -13.92 -10.48
C GLU A 31 -12.23 -12.74 -11.24
N GLN A 32 -12.33 -12.74 -12.58
CA GLN A 32 -11.91 -11.62 -13.42
C GLN A 32 -12.64 -10.33 -13.05
N ALA A 33 -13.97 -10.38 -12.92
CA ALA A 33 -14.74 -9.21 -12.53
C ALA A 33 -14.36 -8.66 -11.12
N ARG A 34 -13.93 -9.53 -10.20
CA ARG A 34 -13.41 -9.11 -8.89
C ARG A 34 -12.03 -8.47 -9.03
N ALA A 35 -11.15 -9.04 -9.85
CA ALA A 35 -9.83 -8.49 -10.13
C ALA A 35 -9.92 -7.10 -10.78
N ASP A 36 -10.80 -6.94 -11.78
CA ASP A 36 -11.03 -5.66 -12.46
C ASP A 36 -11.56 -4.58 -11.51
N LYS A 37 -12.51 -4.93 -10.64
CA LYS A 37 -13.02 -4.01 -9.60
C LYS A 37 -11.91 -3.60 -8.62
N LYS A 38 -11.04 -4.53 -8.26
CA LYS A 38 -9.88 -4.27 -7.39
C LYS A 38 -8.90 -3.33 -8.07
N ALA A 39 -8.56 -3.60 -9.34
CA ALA A 39 -7.68 -2.77 -10.14
C ALA A 39 -8.22 -1.34 -10.29
N ALA A 40 -9.49 -1.18 -10.65
CA ALA A 40 -10.14 0.12 -10.76
C ALA A 40 -10.17 0.89 -9.42
N LYS A 41 -10.37 0.20 -8.31
CA LYS A 41 -10.30 0.82 -6.97
C LYS A 41 -8.89 1.31 -6.66
N ARG A 42 -7.86 0.53 -6.96
CA ARG A 42 -6.45 0.91 -6.78
C ARG A 42 -6.08 2.13 -7.60
N GLU A 43 -6.41 2.09 -8.88
CA GLU A 43 -6.18 3.21 -9.79
C GLU A 43 -6.85 4.49 -9.30
N LYS A 44 -8.11 4.42 -8.86
CA LYS A 44 -8.82 5.54 -8.26
C LYS A 44 -8.10 6.08 -7.03
N MET A 45 -7.60 5.23 -6.15
CA MET A 45 -6.88 5.63 -4.94
C MET A 45 -5.55 6.30 -5.29
N MET A 46 -4.77 5.76 -6.22
CA MET A 46 -3.49 6.32 -6.65
C MET A 46 -3.64 7.63 -7.45
N ASN A 47 -4.78 7.85 -8.10
CA ASN A 47 -5.07 9.10 -8.82
C ASN A 47 -5.60 10.23 -7.93
N MET A 48 -5.85 9.98 -6.63
CA MET A 48 -6.33 11.01 -5.70
C MET A 48 -5.27 12.10 -5.47
N PRO A 49 -5.68 13.38 -5.33
CA PRO A 49 -4.76 14.46 -4.99
C PRO A 49 -3.96 14.20 -3.70
N SER A 50 -4.59 13.57 -2.71
CA SER A 50 -3.95 13.18 -1.45
C SER A 50 -2.82 12.16 -1.64
N TYR A 51 -2.94 11.21 -2.59
CA TYR A 51 -1.85 10.31 -2.95
C TYR A 51 -0.69 11.07 -3.60
N ARG A 52 -0.99 11.96 -4.54
CA ARG A 52 0.03 12.80 -5.18
C ARG A 52 0.75 13.70 -4.18
N LEU A 53 0.01 14.24 -3.20
CA LEU A 53 0.60 15.01 -2.11
C LEU A 53 1.57 14.15 -1.29
N MET A 54 1.17 12.94 -0.91
CA MET A 54 2.00 12.00 -0.16
C MET A 54 3.28 11.63 -0.93
N VAL A 55 3.15 11.30 -2.22
CA VAL A 55 4.31 11.01 -3.10
C VAL A 55 5.20 12.23 -3.24
N GLY A 56 4.60 13.42 -3.41
CA GLY A 56 5.32 14.69 -3.46
C GLY A 56 6.11 14.93 -2.19
N THR A 57 5.48 14.78 -1.04
CA THR A 57 6.13 14.93 0.27
C THR A 57 7.34 14.02 0.42
N ALA A 58 7.20 12.70 0.12
CA ALA A 58 8.32 11.77 0.17
C ALA A 58 9.47 12.19 -0.75
N LYS A 59 9.16 12.60 -1.99
CA LYS A 59 10.14 13.01 -2.98
C LYS A 59 10.85 14.32 -2.63
N TYR A 60 10.11 15.29 -2.07
CA TYR A 60 10.69 16.56 -1.64
C TYR A 60 11.60 16.37 -0.43
N MET A 61 11.19 15.54 0.53
CA MET A 61 12.00 15.20 1.68
C MET A 61 13.30 14.51 1.27
N ASP A 62 13.25 13.60 0.28
CA ASP A 62 14.44 12.96 -0.27
C ASP A 62 15.43 13.96 -0.88
N LYS A 63 14.94 15.04 -1.51
CA LYS A 63 15.78 16.09 -2.12
C LYS A 63 16.27 17.13 -1.12
N TRP A 64 15.42 17.57 -0.20
CA TRP A 64 15.73 18.65 0.74
C TRP A 64 16.76 18.25 1.79
N PHE A 65 16.74 16.98 2.21
CA PHE A 65 17.73 16.46 3.16
C PHE A 65 19.08 16.09 2.51
N LEU A 66 19.16 16.11 1.18
CA LEU A 66 20.44 15.98 0.47
C LEU A 66 21.30 17.25 0.51
N ASP A 67 20.73 18.39 0.92
CA ASP A 67 21.45 19.66 1.01
C ASP A 67 21.92 19.87 2.48
N PRO A 68 23.19 19.57 2.83
CA PRO A 68 23.69 19.68 4.21
C PRO A 68 23.62 21.13 4.73
N ILE A 69 23.41 22.11 3.85
CA ILE A 69 23.31 23.52 4.18
C ILE A 69 22.00 23.84 4.91
N LEU A 70 20.89 23.16 4.55
CA LEU A 70 19.59 23.40 5.18
C LEU A 70 19.49 22.79 6.59
N GLY A 71 20.14 21.66 6.85
CA GLY A 71 20.22 21.07 8.17
C GLY A 71 20.99 21.90 9.20
N PHE A 72 21.87 22.83 8.73
CA PHE A 72 22.66 23.72 9.59
C PHE A 72 21.95 25.03 9.91
N ILE A 73 20.96 25.43 9.11
CA ILE A 73 20.25 26.72 9.23
C ILE A 73 18.97 26.62 10.06
N LEU A 74 18.37 25.41 10.17
CA LEU A 74 17.14 25.22 10.93
C LEU A 74 17.44 25.12 12.44
N PRO A 75 16.92 26.04 13.27
CA PRO A 75 17.06 25.93 14.71
C PRO A 75 16.46 24.62 15.23
N VAL A 76 17.11 24.02 16.21
CA VAL A 76 16.60 22.86 16.95
C VAL A 76 15.19 23.17 17.44
N GLY A 77 14.19 22.39 17.01
CA GLY A 77 12.76 22.57 17.35
C GLY A 77 11.87 22.93 16.16
N ILE A 78 12.36 23.57 15.11
CA ILE A 78 11.58 23.78 13.86
C ILE A 78 11.53 22.48 13.05
N GLY A 79 12.57 21.65 13.13
CA GLY A 79 12.60 20.32 12.50
C GLY A 79 11.44 19.43 12.96
N ASP A 80 11.13 19.41 14.25
CA ASP A 80 10.06 18.57 14.81
C ASP A 80 8.67 19.00 14.35
N ALA A 81 8.41 20.32 14.27
CA ALA A 81 7.15 20.86 13.76
C ALA A 81 6.98 20.58 12.26
N LEU A 82 8.03 20.73 11.47
CA LEU A 82 8.05 20.40 10.05
C LEU A 82 7.82 18.90 9.82
N THR A 83 8.48 18.04 10.59
CA THR A 83 8.32 16.59 10.52
C THR A 83 6.86 16.18 10.75
N SER A 84 6.21 16.78 11.75
CA SER A 84 4.79 16.50 12.03
C SER A 84 3.87 16.93 10.89
N VAL A 85 4.10 18.09 10.27
CA VAL A 85 3.32 18.57 9.12
C VAL A 85 3.48 17.65 7.91
N PHE A 86 4.70 17.17 7.64
CA PHE A 86 4.96 16.28 6.52
C PHE A 86 4.52 14.84 6.76
N ALA A 87 4.35 14.42 8.01
CA ALA A 87 3.80 13.11 8.37
C ALA A 87 2.28 13.04 8.17
N PHE A 88 1.58 14.17 8.32
CA PHE A 88 0.12 14.23 8.24
C PHE A 88 -0.49 13.64 6.96
N PRO A 89 0.03 13.88 5.75
CA PRO A 89 -0.51 13.26 4.53
C PRO A 89 -0.52 11.73 4.57
N PHE A 90 0.48 11.11 5.17
CA PHE A 90 0.58 9.64 5.27
C PHE A 90 -0.46 9.08 6.24
N ILE A 91 -0.62 9.70 7.41
CA ILE A 91 -1.61 9.30 8.40
C ILE A 91 -3.03 9.49 7.84
N TYR A 92 -3.30 10.67 7.27
CA TYR A 92 -4.59 10.97 6.65
C TYR A 92 -4.95 9.97 5.55
N TYR A 93 -4.00 9.68 4.66
CA TYR A 93 -4.22 8.78 3.55
C TYR A 93 -4.50 7.35 4.02
N SER A 94 -3.71 6.84 4.96
CA SER A 94 -3.87 5.49 5.53
C SER A 94 -5.20 5.33 6.26
N LEU A 95 -5.60 6.33 7.05
CA LEU A 95 -6.79 6.29 7.87
C LEU A 95 -8.08 6.58 7.09
N CYS A 96 -8.07 7.64 6.29
CA CYS A 96 -9.29 8.17 5.65
C CYS A 96 -9.55 7.61 4.26
N VAL A 97 -8.50 7.35 3.48
CA VAL A 97 -8.60 6.88 2.09
C VAL A 97 -8.52 5.36 2.02
N VAL A 98 -7.45 4.76 2.56
CA VAL A 98 -7.27 3.31 2.59
C VAL A 98 -8.20 2.66 3.62
N LYS A 99 -8.48 3.36 4.73
CA LYS A 99 -9.31 2.91 5.84
C LYS A 99 -8.80 1.64 6.50
N SER A 100 -7.50 1.55 6.67
CA SER A 100 -6.82 0.43 7.32
C SER A 100 -6.19 0.90 8.62
N ILE A 101 -6.72 0.43 9.75
CA ILE A 101 -6.16 0.72 11.08
C ILE A 101 -4.75 0.13 11.23
N PRO A 102 -4.49 -1.15 10.86
CA PRO A 102 -3.15 -1.72 10.97
C PRO A 102 -2.11 -0.91 10.17
N LEU A 103 -2.43 -0.53 8.93
CA LEU A 103 -1.55 0.30 8.11
C LEU A 103 -1.29 1.66 8.77
N THR A 104 -2.32 2.30 9.32
CA THR A 104 -2.19 3.59 10.01
C THR A 104 -1.27 3.48 11.22
N LEU A 105 -1.40 2.42 12.00
CA LEU A 105 -0.53 2.18 13.15
C LEU A 105 0.92 1.93 12.74
N ALA A 106 1.16 1.19 11.66
CA ALA A 106 2.50 0.97 11.13
C ALA A 106 3.16 2.28 10.66
N VAL A 107 2.39 3.15 9.98
CA VAL A 107 2.85 4.49 9.57
C VAL A 107 3.18 5.35 10.78
N ILE A 108 2.30 5.40 11.80
CA ILE A 108 2.54 6.15 13.04
C ILE A 108 3.76 5.62 13.77
N TYR A 109 3.92 4.30 13.85
CA TYR A 109 5.08 3.67 14.48
C TYR A 109 6.39 4.09 13.81
N ASN A 110 6.45 4.08 12.49
CA ASN A 110 7.63 4.54 11.76
C ASN A 110 7.96 6.01 12.08
N ILE A 111 6.94 6.89 12.08
CA ILE A 111 7.10 8.31 12.40
C ILE A 111 7.60 8.50 13.84
N LEU A 112 7.02 7.77 14.80
CA LEU A 112 7.45 7.84 16.21
C LEU A 112 8.87 7.36 16.39
N MET A 113 9.26 6.28 15.73
CA MET A 113 10.64 5.78 15.79
C MET A 113 11.64 6.80 15.25
N ASP A 114 11.29 7.52 14.20
CA ASP A 114 12.13 8.59 13.67
C ASP A 114 12.30 9.73 14.65
N VAL A 115 11.21 10.20 15.26
CA VAL A 115 11.24 11.26 16.27
C VAL A 115 12.09 10.83 17.48
N LEU A 116 11.95 9.58 17.93
CA LEU A 116 12.72 9.03 19.04
C LEU A 116 14.21 8.96 18.73
N ILE A 117 14.58 8.50 17.53
CA ILE A 117 15.97 8.43 17.08
C ILE A 117 16.53 9.84 16.90
N GLY A 118 15.72 10.76 16.33
CA GLY A 118 16.10 12.16 16.14
C GLY A 118 16.27 12.96 17.44
N ALA A 119 15.61 12.54 18.51
CA ALA A 119 15.75 13.15 19.84
C ALA A 119 17.07 12.80 20.54
N ILE A 120 17.85 11.83 20.05
CA ILE A 120 19.15 11.45 20.60
C ILE A 120 20.23 12.40 20.05
N PRO A 121 20.83 13.29 20.87
CA PRO A 121 21.61 14.44 20.36
C PRO A 121 23.02 14.11 19.85
N PHE A 122 23.38 12.85 19.62
CA PHE A 122 24.78 12.47 19.42
C PHE A 122 25.25 12.24 17.97
N TYR A 123 24.34 12.22 16.96
CA TYR A 123 24.75 11.93 15.57
C TYR A 123 23.91 12.69 14.53
N ILE A 124 24.25 13.94 14.28
CA ILE A 124 23.50 14.82 13.35
C ILE A 124 23.46 14.26 11.91
N GLY A 125 24.50 13.58 11.45
CA GLY A 125 24.56 12.99 10.11
C GLY A 125 23.67 11.75 9.96
N ASP A 126 23.71 10.85 10.93
CA ASP A 126 22.94 9.59 10.91
C ASP A 126 21.44 9.83 11.11
N VAL A 127 21.08 10.88 11.87
CA VAL A 127 19.69 11.30 12.10
C VAL A 127 19.01 11.73 10.80
N LEU A 128 19.69 12.50 9.95
CA LEU A 128 19.15 12.94 8.67
C LEU A 128 18.87 11.78 7.72
N ASP A 129 19.73 10.77 7.72
CA ASP A 129 19.53 9.56 6.88
C ASP A 129 18.34 8.72 7.37
N VAL A 130 18.09 8.67 8.67
CA VAL A 130 16.93 7.96 9.24
C VAL A 130 15.62 8.63 8.85
N PHE A 131 15.51 9.95 9.00
CA PHE A 131 14.31 10.71 8.59
C PHE A 131 13.99 10.54 7.10
N LYS A 132 14.99 10.65 6.24
CA LYS A 132 14.85 10.40 4.81
C LYS A 132 14.28 9.02 4.52
N ARG A 133 14.81 8.01 5.18
CA ARG A 133 14.42 6.62 5.02
C ARG A 133 12.97 6.37 5.43
N SER A 134 12.47 7.05 6.44
CA SER A 134 11.12 6.87 6.94
C SER A 134 10.03 7.36 5.98
N TYR A 135 10.16 8.53 5.39
CA TYR A 135 9.17 9.01 4.41
C TYR A 135 9.08 8.09 3.19
N VAL A 136 10.22 7.57 2.73
CA VAL A 136 10.29 6.59 1.64
C VAL A 136 9.68 5.27 2.07
N GLU A 137 9.98 4.80 3.29
CA GLU A 137 9.41 3.56 3.82
C GLU A 137 7.90 3.68 4.07
N ASN A 138 7.41 4.80 4.58
CA ASN A 138 5.98 5.05 4.73
C ASN A 138 5.27 5.09 3.37
N LEU A 139 5.88 5.69 2.36
CA LEU A 139 5.35 5.66 1.00
C LEU A 139 5.28 4.22 0.48
N ARG A 140 6.33 3.44 0.67
CA ARG A 140 6.40 2.02 0.29
C ARG A 140 5.31 1.20 0.99
N LEU A 141 5.13 1.39 2.30
CA LEU A 141 4.08 0.72 3.08
C LEU A 141 2.69 1.00 2.53
N VAL A 142 2.37 2.28 2.31
CA VAL A 142 1.05 2.68 1.81
C VAL A 142 0.82 2.18 0.39
N THR A 143 1.80 2.34 -0.50
CA THR A 143 1.71 1.91 -1.90
C THR A 143 1.58 0.39 -1.99
N GLY A 144 2.47 -0.37 -1.33
CA GLY A 144 2.43 -1.82 -1.33
C GLY A 144 1.16 -2.39 -0.72
N TYR A 145 0.61 -1.76 0.32
CA TYR A 145 -0.67 -2.16 0.88
C TYR A 145 -1.83 -1.97 -0.12
N ILE A 146 -1.83 -0.88 -0.90
CA ILE A 146 -2.82 -0.65 -1.97
C ILE A 146 -2.65 -1.67 -3.09
N GLU A 147 -1.42 -2.04 -3.43
CA GLU A 147 -1.07 -3.00 -4.47
C GLU A 147 -1.30 -4.47 -4.06
N ASP A 148 -1.73 -4.73 -2.82
CA ASP A 148 -1.87 -6.07 -2.23
C ASP A 148 -0.53 -6.83 -2.19
N ASP A 149 0.59 -6.13 -1.96
CA ASP A 149 1.88 -6.77 -1.73
C ASP A 149 1.83 -7.63 -0.46
N LYS A 150 2.05 -8.93 -0.62
CA LYS A 150 1.93 -9.91 0.46
C LYS A 150 2.95 -9.67 1.58
N GLU A 151 4.15 -9.23 1.23
CA GLU A 151 5.19 -8.93 2.21
C GLU A 151 4.76 -7.74 3.09
N ILE A 152 4.27 -6.69 2.46
CA ILE A 152 3.80 -5.49 3.15
C ILE A 152 2.57 -5.79 4.01
N ILE A 153 1.60 -6.55 3.48
CA ILE A 153 0.40 -6.94 4.23
C ILE A 153 0.76 -7.75 5.46
N ASN A 154 1.69 -8.71 5.35
CA ASN A 154 2.14 -9.52 6.48
C ASN A 154 2.94 -8.70 7.52
N LYS A 155 3.67 -7.67 7.08
CA LYS A 155 4.41 -6.76 7.97
C LYS A 155 3.49 -5.84 8.77
N VAL A 156 2.34 -5.48 8.20
CA VAL A 156 1.39 -4.51 8.77
C VAL A 156 0.36 -5.17 9.70
N ASN A 157 -0.03 -6.43 9.45
CA ASN A 157 -0.98 -7.19 10.26
C ASN A 157 -0.29 -7.96 11.38
#